data_f0cdf14a1969b1e8dfca0f1d8e4f28f2
#
_entry.id   f0cdf14a1969b1e8dfca0f1d8e4f28f2
#
_cell.length_a   1.000
_cell.length_b   1.000
_cell.length_c   1.000
_cell.angle_alpha   90.00
_cell.angle_beta   90.00
_cell.angle_gamma   90.00
#
_symmetry.space_group_name_H-M   'P 1'
#
loop_
_entity.id
_entity.type
_entity.pdbx_description
1 polymer ?
#
loop_
_entity_poly.entity_id
_entity_poly.type
_entity_poly.pdbx_seq_one_letter_code
_entity_poly.pdbx_strand_id
1 'polypeptide(L)'
;RELCRCLGLRLAISGPVAVGGATITPRLLNQLLNDVGDNPDQLPILQHALMRTWDVWKAKQNPDTAIDVEEYEETGTMAQALSQHAEEAYNELKTDRQKEICESLFKGLTDRGSDARGIRRPTKLSELNKLSNASSAEVIEVIEVFRQPGRSFLMPPASVTITDDTIIDISHESLMRCWSRL
;
A
#
# COMPACT_ATOMS: atom_id res chain seq x y z
N ARG A 1 19.27 24.38 -1.22
CA ARG A 1 18.18 23.54 -0.61
C ARG A 1 17.80 22.37 -1.50
N GLU A 2 17.62 22.56 -2.80
CA GLU A 2 17.27 21.50 -3.75
C GLU A 2 18.34 20.40 -3.85
N LEU A 3 19.63 20.76 -3.91
CA LEU A 3 20.71 19.78 -3.97
C LEU A 3 20.77 18.87 -2.75
N CYS A 4 20.56 19.41 -1.54
CA CYS A 4 20.52 18.63 -0.30
C CYS A 4 19.32 17.67 -0.26
N ARG A 5 18.18 18.09 -0.78
CA ARG A 5 16.97 17.25 -0.86
C ARG A 5 17.15 16.10 -1.84
N CYS A 6 17.67 16.39 -3.03
CA CYS A 6 17.94 15.39 -4.05
C CYS A 6 18.98 14.36 -3.55
N LEU A 7 20.05 14.79 -2.86
CA LEU A 7 21.03 13.89 -2.28
C LEU A 7 20.44 13.04 -1.16
N GLY A 8 19.61 13.64 -0.28
CA GLY A 8 18.92 12.92 0.78
C GLY A 8 17.96 11.84 0.23
N LEU A 9 17.20 12.16 -0.81
CA LEU A 9 16.28 11.21 -1.43
C LEU A 9 17.01 10.07 -2.16
N ARG A 10 18.15 10.38 -2.84
CA ARG A 10 19.02 9.35 -3.43
C ARG A 10 19.50 8.36 -2.37
N LEU A 11 19.95 8.83 -1.22
CA LEU A 11 20.42 7.98 -0.12
C LEU A 11 19.27 7.19 0.51
N ALA A 12 18.09 7.78 0.62
CA ALA A 12 16.90 7.12 1.14
C ALA A 12 16.41 5.97 0.23
N ILE A 13 16.65 6.06 -1.08
CA ILE A 13 16.35 5.00 -2.04
C ILE A 13 17.47 3.94 -2.06
N SER A 14 18.70 4.36 -2.26
CA SER A 14 19.83 3.43 -2.48
C SER A 14 20.33 2.77 -1.19
N GLY A 15 20.19 3.42 -0.04
CA GLY A 15 20.64 2.89 1.25
C GLY A 15 19.99 1.58 1.64
N PRO A 16 18.67 1.49 1.73
CA PRO A 16 17.96 0.24 2.01
C PRO A 16 18.26 -0.88 1.00
N VAL A 17 18.39 -0.54 -0.28
CA VAL A 17 18.76 -1.50 -1.34
C VAL A 17 20.13 -2.10 -1.06
N ALA A 18 21.11 -1.28 -0.73
CA ALA A 18 22.47 -1.72 -0.40
C ALA A 18 22.50 -2.58 0.89
N VAL A 19 21.73 -2.21 1.92
CA VAL A 19 21.57 -3.01 3.16
C VAL A 19 20.96 -4.38 2.86
N GLY A 20 20.03 -4.44 1.91
CA GLY A 20 19.46 -5.69 1.42
C GLY A 20 20.40 -6.54 0.55
N GLY A 21 21.62 -6.08 0.29
CA GLY A 21 22.62 -6.78 -0.52
C GLY A 21 22.43 -6.65 -2.02
N ALA A 22 21.61 -5.69 -2.48
CA ALA A 22 21.37 -5.45 -3.90
C ALA A 22 21.95 -4.11 -4.36
N THR A 23 21.88 -3.86 -5.65
CA THR A 23 22.21 -2.58 -6.28
C THR A 23 21.05 -2.07 -7.12
N ILE A 24 20.98 -0.77 -7.30
CA ILE A 24 19.97 -0.11 -8.15
C ILE A 24 20.68 0.61 -9.29
N THR A 25 20.14 0.52 -10.50
CA THR A 25 20.74 1.21 -11.65
C THR A 25 20.57 2.71 -11.54
N PRO A 26 21.55 3.50 -12.07
CA PRO A 26 21.42 4.96 -12.15
C PRO A 26 20.19 5.39 -12.95
N ARG A 27 19.76 4.61 -13.93
CA ARG A 27 18.59 4.85 -14.77
C ARG A 27 17.30 4.80 -13.92
N LEU A 28 17.10 3.74 -13.16
CA LEU A 28 15.94 3.62 -12.27
C LEU A 28 15.97 4.69 -11.18
N LEU A 29 17.14 4.93 -10.58
CA LEU A 29 17.26 5.95 -9.53
C LEU A 29 16.85 7.33 -10.03
N ASN A 30 17.25 7.72 -11.24
CA ASN A 30 16.86 9.00 -11.84
C ASN A 30 15.35 9.04 -12.16
N GLN A 31 14.79 7.95 -12.64
CA GLN A 31 13.34 7.86 -12.90
C GLN A 31 12.54 8.04 -11.61
N LEU A 32 12.90 7.34 -10.53
CA LEU A 32 12.24 7.47 -9.23
C LEU A 32 12.31 8.91 -8.69
N LEU A 33 13.45 9.58 -8.84
CA LEU A 33 13.60 10.98 -8.42
C LEU A 33 12.68 11.92 -9.22
N ASN A 34 12.54 11.67 -10.51
CA ASN A 34 11.64 12.45 -11.36
C ASN A 34 10.16 12.19 -11.01
N ASP A 35 9.79 10.94 -10.77
CA ASP A 35 8.41 10.54 -10.46
C ASP A 35 7.94 11.08 -9.10
N VAL A 36 8.84 11.15 -8.11
CA VAL A 36 8.52 11.75 -6.79
C VAL A 36 8.31 13.27 -6.92
N GLY A 37 9.08 13.93 -7.79
CA GLY A 37 9.03 15.40 -7.93
C GLY A 37 9.24 16.12 -6.60
N ASP A 38 8.55 17.24 -6.44
CA ASP A 38 8.68 18.12 -5.26
C ASP A 38 7.60 17.90 -4.18
N ASN A 39 6.66 16.99 -4.42
CA ASN A 39 5.54 16.76 -3.49
C ASN A 39 5.94 15.77 -2.37
N PRO A 40 6.03 16.21 -1.10
CA PRO A 40 6.37 15.31 0.02
C PRO A 40 5.29 14.23 0.27
N ASP A 41 4.05 14.45 -0.17
CA ASP A 41 2.95 13.48 -0.04
C ASP A 41 3.18 12.22 -0.92
N GLN A 42 4.16 12.27 -1.84
CA GLN A 42 4.55 11.14 -2.67
C GLN A 42 5.49 10.15 -1.97
N LEU A 43 6.09 10.50 -0.83
CA LEU A 43 7.04 9.63 -0.13
C LEU A 43 6.45 8.27 0.30
N PRO A 44 5.23 8.19 0.85
CA PRO A 44 4.61 6.89 1.16
C PRO A 44 4.35 6.05 -0.10
N ILE A 45 3.99 6.69 -1.22
CA ILE A 45 3.77 6.02 -2.50
C ILE A 45 5.10 5.51 -3.06
N LEU A 46 6.18 6.31 -2.99
CA LEU A 46 7.52 5.89 -3.35
C LEU A 46 7.96 4.67 -2.54
N GLN A 47 7.79 4.72 -1.21
CA GLN A 47 8.16 3.61 -0.33
C GLN A 47 7.41 2.32 -0.73
N HIS A 48 6.13 2.42 -1.02
CA HIS A 48 5.33 1.29 -1.45
C HIS A 48 5.79 0.75 -2.82
N ALA A 49 6.00 1.63 -3.80
CA ALA A 49 6.49 1.24 -5.12
C ALA A 49 7.86 0.56 -5.05
N LEU A 50 8.78 1.08 -4.23
CA LEU A 50 10.11 0.47 -4.01
C LEU A 50 10.01 -0.92 -3.36
N MET A 51 9.14 -1.10 -2.39
CA MET A 51 8.88 -2.39 -1.77
C MET A 51 8.41 -3.40 -2.84
N ARG A 52 7.45 -3.03 -3.66
CA ARG A 52 6.94 -3.89 -4.75
C ARG A 52 8.01 -4.19 -5.79
N THR A 53 8.80 -3.20 -6.19
CA THR A 53 9.91 -3.37 -7.14
C THR A 53 10.95 -4.35 -6.58
N TRP A 54 11.25 -4.24 -5.29
CA TRP A 54 12.12 -5.18 -4.59
C TRP A 54 11.57 -6.61 -4.63
N ASP A 55 10.28 -6.80 -4.36
CA ASP A 55 9.64 -8.12 -4.36
C ASP A 55 9.68 -8.77 -5.74
N VAL A 56 9.41 -8.00 -6.81
CA VAL A 56 9.53 -8.46 -8.20
C VAL A 56 10.97 -8.88 -8.53
N TRP A 57 11.96 -8.02 -8.20
CA TRP A 57 13.37 -8.33 -8.41
C TRP A 57 13.79 -9.60 -7.66
N LYS A 58 13.41 -9.71 -6.40
CA LYS A 58 13.74 -10.87 -5.56
C LYS A 58 13.10 -12.16 -6.10
N ALA A 59 11.89 -12.11 -6.64
CA ALA A 59 11.20 -13.24 -7.21
C ALA A 59 11.91 -13.79 -8.47
N LYS A 60 12.66 -12.95 -9.20
CA LYS A 60 13.46 -13.37 -10.38
C LYS A 60 14.69 -14.20 -10.01
N GLN A 61 15.03 -14.31 -8.73
CA GLN A 61 16.12 -15.14 -8.18
C GLN A 61 17.50 -14.94 -8.86
N ASN A 62 17.76 -13.73 -9.33
CA ASN A 62 19.03 -13.39 -9.95
C ASN A 62 19.74 -12.26 -9.15
N PRO A 63 20.41 -12.60 -8.01
CA PRO A 63 20.98 -11.63 -7.10
C PRO A 63 22.13 -10.81 -7.69
N ASP A 64 22.74 -11.27 -8.79
CA ASP A 64 23.85 -10.58 -9.45
C ASP A 64 23.38 -9.45 -10.37
N THR A 65 22.07 -9.34 -10.63
CA THR A 65 21.50 -8.25 -11.42
C THR A 65 21.09 -7.08 -10.55
N ALA A 66 21.40 -5.85 -11.00
CA ALA A 66 20.89 -4.65 -10.35
C ALA A 66 19.38 -4.52 -10.57
N ILE A 67 18.67 -3.94 -9.61
CA ILE A 67 17.26 -3.55 -9.77
C ILE A 67 17.19 -2.45 -10.82
N ASP A 68 16.36 -2.63 -11.85
CA ASP A 68 16.26 -1.66 -12.96
C ASP A 68 14.79 -1.28 -13.23
N VAL A 69 14.60 -0.51 -14.26
CA VAL A 69 13.32 0.08 -14.68
C VAL A 69 12.29 -1.00 -15.00
N GLU A 70 12.71 -2.16 -15.52
CA GLU A 70 11.83 -3.26 -15.86
C GLU A 70 11.01 -3.75 -14.64
N GLU A 71 11.65 -3.96 -13.49
CA GLU A 71 10.95 -4.37 -12.26
C GLU A 71 10.02 -3.28 -11.74
N TYR A 72 10.41 -2.02 -11.91
CA TYR A 72 9.60 -0.88 -11.51
C TYR A 72 8.36 -0.69 -12.40
N GLU A 73 8.50 -0.85 -13.71
CA GLU A 73 7.39 -0.80 -14.66
C GLU A 73 6.41 -1.97 -14.46
N GLU A 74 6.92 -3.16 -14.15
CA GLU A 74 6.11 -4.33 -13.84
C GLU A 74 5.17 -4.12 -12.65
N THR A 75 5.57 -3.29 -11.67
CA THR A 75 4.73 -2.93 -10.52
C THR A 75 3.74 -1.79 -10.79
N GLY A 76 3.70 -1.24 -12.01
CA GLY A 76 2.86 -0.11 -12.38
C GLY A 76 3.42 1.25 -12.00
N THR A 77 4.72 1.33 -11.67
CA THR A 77 5.41 2.55 -11.23
C THR A 77 4.78 3.18 -9.98
N MET A 78 5.19 4.36 -9.57
CA MET A 78 4.53 5.08 -8.47
C MET A 78 3.06 5.39 -8.74
N ALA A 79 2.69 5.54 -10.01
CA ALA A 79 1.33 5.93 -10.38
C ALA A 79 0.28 4.87 -10.04
N GLN A 80 0.63 3.58 -10.15
CA GLN A 80 -0.34 2.49 -10.03
C GLN A 80 0.04 1.42 -8.99
N ALA A 81 1.27 1.39 -8.49
CA ALA A 81 1.75 0.33 -7.60
C ALA A 81 0.83 0.09 -6.39
N LEU A 82 0.34 1.16 -5.76
CA LEU A 82 -0.55 1.06 -4.60
C LEU A 82 -1.93 0.51 -5.00
N SER A 83 -2.50 1.02 -6.10
CA SER A 83 -3.81 0.61 -6.62
C SER A 83 -3.79 -0.84 -7.10
N GLN A 84 -2.77 -1.24 -7.86
CA GLN A 84 -2.62 -2.61 -8.35
C GLN A 84 -2.47 -3.59 -7.19
N HIS A 85 -1.66 -3.28 -6.19
CA HIS A 85 -1.49 -4.15 -5.04
C HIS A 85 -2.77 -4.29 -4.19
N ALA A 86 -3.56 -3.22 -4.06
CA ALA A 86 -4.87 -3.29 -3.42
C ALA A 86 -5.86 -4.13 -4.24
N GLU A 87 -5.80 -4.03 -5.57
CA GLU A 87 -6.61 -4.82 -6.48
C GLU A 87 -6.23 -6.31 -6.46
N GLU A 88 -4.94 -6.64 -6.35
CA GLU A 88 -4.47 -8.01 -6.11
C GLU A 88 -5.11 -8.59 -4.84
N ALA A 89 -5.06 -7.83 -3.73
CA ALA A 89 -5.68 -8.24 -2.47
C ALA A 89 -7.20 -8.45 -2.61
N TYR A 90 -7.89 -7.55 -3.31
CA TYR A 90 -9.31 -7.68 -3.57
C TYR A 90 -9.65 -8.93 -4.40
N ASN A 91 -8.81 -9.25 -5.39
CA ASN A 91 -9.01 -10.42 -6.25
C ASN A 91 -8.73 -11.76 -5.55
N GLU A 92 -8.04 -11.76 -4.40
CA GLU A 92 -7.89 -12.94 -3.55
C GLU A 92 -9.16 -13.29 -2.75
N LEU A 93 -10.11 -12.36 -2.64
CA LEU A 93 -11.41 -12.63 -2.04
C LEU A 93 -12.18 -13.62 -2.89
N LYS A 94 -12.54 -14.77 -2.30
CA LYS A 94 -13.03 -15.95 -3.01
C LYS A 94 -14.50 -15.88 -3.38
N THR A 95 -15.28 -15.09 -2.65
CA THR A 95 -16.73 -15.05 -2.79
C THR A 95 -17.22 -13.62 -3.04
N ASP A 96 -18.35 -13.48 -3.72
CA ASP A 96 -18.99 -12.19 -3.92
C ASP A 96 -19.38 -11.55 -2.57
N ARG A 97 -19.73 -12.38 -1.59
CA ARG A 97 -20.03 -11.91 -0.22
C ARG A 97 -18.81 -11.25 0.43
N GLN A 98 -17.61 -11.82 0.31
CA GLN A 98 -16.38 -11.20 0.82
C GLN A 98 -16.08 -9.88 0.10
N LYS A 99 -16.34 -9.78 -1.18
CA LYS A 99 -16.19 -8.55 -1.96
C LYS A 99 -17.15 -7.46 -1.54
N GLU A 100 -18.43 -7.79 -1.30
CA GLU A 100 -19.42 -6.86 -0.75
C GLU A 100 -19.02 -6.34 0.64
N ILE A 101 -18.55 -7.24 1.51
CA ILE A 101 -18.02 -6.88 2.83
C ILE A 101 -16.82 -5.94 2.69
N CYS A 102 -15.88 -6.25 1.80
CA CYS A 102 -14.71 -5.42 1.53
C CYS A 102 -15.11 -4.00 1.11
N GLU A 103 -16.01 -3.85 0.16
CA GLU A 103 -16.48 -2.54 -0.30
C GLU A 103 -17.16 -1.75 0.83
N SER A 104 -18.00 -2.42 1.61
CA SER A 104 -18.69 -1.80 2.75
C SER A 104 -17.71 -1.38 3.86
N LEU A 105 -16.72 -2.23 4.13
CA LEU A 105 -15.65 -2.00 5.10
C LEU A 105 -14.85 -0.76 4.73
N PHE A 106 -14.31 -0.70 3.51
CA PHE A 106 -13.50 0.44 3.09
C PHE A 106 -14.30 1.73 2.99
N LYS A 107 -15.57 1.67 2.56
CA LYS A 107 -16.49 2.82 2.64
C LYS A 107 -16.74 3.27 4.08
N GLY A 108 -16.83 2.35 5.02
CA GLY A 108 -16.97 2.65 6.46
C GLY A 108 -15.72 3.29 7.08
N LEU A 109 -14.54 2.99 6.53
CA LEU A 109 -13.25 3.54 6.95
C LEU A 109 -12.91 4.88 6.28
N THR A 110 -13.75 5.37 5.38
CA THR A 110 -13.55 6.63 4.65
C THR A 110 -14.72 7.57 4.89
N ASP A 111 -14.43 8.83 5.08
CA ASP A 111 -15.43 9.91 5.06
C ASP A 111 -15.13 10.83 3.89
N ARG A 112 -16.11 10.96 2.99
CA ARG A 112 -16.03 11.85 1.84
C ARG A 112 -16.50 13.28 2.15
N GLY A 113 -16.50 13.75 3.38
CA GLY A 113 -16.86 15.09 3.79
C GLY A 113 -16.92 16.14 2.67
N SER A 114 -16.77 17.39 2.97
CA SER A 114 -16.72 18.49 1.96
C SER A 114 -15.41 18.52 1.13
N ASP A 115 -14.41 17.73 1.51
CA ASP A 115 -13.11 17.66 0.82
C ASP A 115 -13.08 16.43 -0.12
N ALA A 116 -12.85 16.69 -1.41
CA ALA A 116 -12.74 15.65 -2.45
C ALA A 116 -11.59 14.63 -2.18
N ARG A 117 -10.70 14.93 -1.22
CA ARG A 117 -9.56 14.09 -0.88
C ARG A 117 -9.91 12.90 0.03
N GLY A 118 -11.10 12.90 0.64
CA GLY A 118 -11.49 11.91 1.63
C GLY A 118 -10.67 12.00 2.93
N ILE A 119 -11.27 11.63 4.04
CA ILE A 119 -10.64 11.60 5.36
C ILE A 119 -10.72 10.17 5.89
N ARG A 120 -9.64 9.68 6.51
CA ARG A 120 -9.66 8.39 7.21
C ARG A 120 -10.62 8.46 8.39
N ARG A 121 -11.40 7.42 8.56
CA ARG A 121 -12.33 7.24 9.66
C ARG A 121 -12.00 5.95 10.42
N PRO A 122 -11.08 5.98 11.38
CA PRO A 122 -10.82 4.83 12.23
C PRO A 122 -12.11 4.37 12.90
N THR A 123 -12.49 3.11 12.72
CA THR A 123 -13.82 2.60 13.10
C THR A 123 -13.67 1.28 13.86
N LYS A 124 -14.46 1.07 14.91
CA LYS A 124 -14.48 -0.21 15.64
C LYS A 124 -14.99 -1.33 14.74
N LEU A 125 -14.45 -2.56 14.95
CA LEU A 125 -14.92 -3.74 14.23
C LEU A 125 -16.43 -3.94 14.38
N SER A 126 -16.98 -3.76 15.57
CA SER A 126 -18.41 -3.89 15.85
C SER A 126 -19.30 -2.94 15.05
N GLU A 127 -18.79 -1.77 14.67
CA GLU A 127 -19.50 -0.83 13.77
C GLU A 127 -19.38 -1.28 12.30
N LEU A 128 -18.21 -1.76 11.89
CA LEU A 128 -17.98 -2.29 10.54
C LEU A 128 -18.85 -3.52 10.28
N ASN A 129 -19.05 -4.38 11.28
CA ASN A 129 -19.98 -5.51 11.21
C ASN A 129 -21.41 -5.08 10.89
N LYS A 130 -21.87 -4.01 11.54
CA LYS A 130 -23.21 -3.45 11.29
C LYS A 130 -23.32 -2.85 9.89
N LEU A 131 -22.30 -2.11 9.46
CA LEU A 131 -22.26 -1.47 8.12
C LEU A 131 -22.25 -2.52 7.00
N SER A 132 -21.53 -3.63 7.20
CA SER A 132 -21.43 -4.72 6.22
C SER A 132 -22.59 -5.73 6.33
N ASN A 133 -23.42 -5.61 7.34
CA ASN A 133 -24.43 -6.61 7.70
C ASN A 133 -23.81 -8.02 7.73
N ALA A 134 -22.67 -8.16 8.43
CA ALA A 134 -21.88 -9.36 8.48
C ALA A 134 -21.42 -9.68 9.91
N SER A 135 -21.11 -10.95 10.16
CA SER A 135 -20.54 -11.39 11.43
C SER A 135 -19.09 -10.91 11.59
N SER A 136 -18.61 -10.81 12.84
CA SER A 136 -17.22 -10.49 13.14
C SER A 136 -16.24 -11.42 12.41
N ALA A 137 -16.55 -12.72 12.32
CA ALA A 137 -15.71 -13.69 11.63
C ALA A 137 -15.56 -13.37 10.14
N GLU A 138 -16.68 -13.08 9.44
CA GLU A 138 -16.66 -12.73 8.00
C GLU A 138 -15.87 -11.44 7.75
N VAL A 139 -16.06 -10.42 8.59
CA VAL A 139 -15.35 -9.14 8.43
C VAL A 139 -13.87 -9.31 8.74
N ILE A 140 -13.50 -10.08 9.77
CA ILE A 140 -12.09 -10.38 10.08
C ILE A 140 -11.42 -11.12 8.94
N GLU A 141 -12.07 -12.12 8.33
CA GLU A 141 -11.50 -12.82 7.16
C GLU A 141 -11.10 -11.86 6.05
N VAL A 142 -11.95 -10.87 5.74
CA VAL A 142 -11.65 -9.84 4.74
C VAL A 142 -10.50 -8.94 5.20
N ILE A 143 -10.53 -8.46 6.45
CA ILE A 143 -9.48 -7.61 7.00
C ILE A 143 -8.11 -8.30 6.94
N GLU A 144 -8.05 -9.61 7.25
CA GLU A 144 -6.79 -10.38 7.25
C GLU A 144 -6.13 -10.41 5.87
N VAL A 145 -6.89 -10.41 4.78
CA VAL A 145 -6.33 -10.34 3.42
C VAL A 145 -5.57 -9.02 3.20
N PHE A 146 -6.08 -7.91 3.72
CA PHE A 146 -5.52 -6.57 3.52
C PHE A 146 -4.43 -6.18 4.52
N ARG A 147 -4.28 -6.90 5.63
CA ARG A 147 -3.25 -6.62 6.64
C ARG A 147 -2.11 -7.64 6.68
N GLN A 148 -2.06 -8.57 5.71
CA GLN A 148 -0.96 -9.52 5.58
C GLN A 148 0.41 -8.82 5.53
N PRO A 149 1.49 -9.48 5.99
CA PRO A 149 2.85 -8.99 5.81
C PRO A 149 3.13 -8.66 4.34
N GLY A 150 3.76 -7.52 4.09
CA GLY A 150 4.01 -7.02 2.73
C GLY A 150 2.86 -6.17 2.14
N ARG A 151 1.63 -6.30 2.63
CA ARG A 151 0.49 -5.45 2.23
C ARG A 151 0.27 -4.30 3.20
N SER A 152 -0.05 -4.63 4.42
CA SER A 152 -0.26 -3.66 5.52
C SER A 152 -1.18 -2.49 5.17
N PHE A 153 -2.26 -2.74 4.40
CA PHE A 153 -3.23 -1.70 4.02
C PHE A 153 -4.14 -1.31 5.17
N LEU A 154 -4.35 -2.23 6.11
CA LEU A 154 -5.20 -2.02 7.28
C LEU A 154 -4.39 -2.18 8.58
N MET A 155 -4.77 -1.41 9.58
CA MET A 155 -4.27 -1.46 10.94
C MET A 155 -5.37 -2.00 11.88
N PRO A 156 -4.97 -2.66 12.98
CA PRO A 156 -3.62 -2.93 13.48
C PRO A 156 -2.89 -4.00 12.65
N PRO A 157 -1.55 -4.13 12.79
CA PRO A 157 -0.77 -5.11 12.04
C PRO A 157 -1.20 -6.55 12.33
N ALA A 158 -0.88 -7.48 11.43
CA ALA A 158 -1.31 -8.88 11.50
C ALA A 158 -0.91 -9.62 12.80
N SER A 159 0.10 -9.13 13.52
CA SER A 159 0.52 -9.66 14.83
C SER A 159 -0.47 -9.38 15.97
N VAL A 160 -1.42 -8.47 15.78
CA VAL A 160 -2.42 -8.08 16.78
C VAL A 160 -3.72 -8.84 16.53
N THR A 161 -4.24 -9.53 17.53
CA THR A 161 -5.54 -10.20 17.46
C THR A 161 -6.66 -9.15 17.40
N ILE A 162 -7.58 -9.32 16.46
CA ILE A 162 -8.74 -8.45 16.31
C ILE A 162 -9.89 -8.94 17.21
N THR A 163 -10.51 -7.99 17.91
CA THR A 163 -11.74 -8.18 18.71
C THR A 163 -12.78 -7.15 18.29
N ASP A 164 -14.02 -7.28 18.76
CA ASP A 164 -15.12 -6.37 18.40
C ASP A 164 -14.85 -4.90 18.77
N ASP A 165 -14.01 -4.65 19.79
CA ASP A 165 -13.60 -3.32 20.20
C ASP A 165 -12.35 -2.80 19.49
N THR A 166 -11.72 -3.63 18.67
CA THR A 166 -10.51 -3.22 17.92
C THR A 166 -10.87 -2.14 16.91
N ILE A 167 -10.07 -1.06 16.93
CA ILE A 167 -10.19 0.01 15.94
C ILE A 167 -9.43 -0.41 14.69
N ILE A 168 -10.12 -0.44 13.58
CA ILE A 168 -9.57 -0.68 12.24
C ILE A 168 -9.35 0.67 11.56
N ASP A 169 -8.21 0.84 10.89
CA ASP A 169 -7.87 2.07 10.16
C ASP A 169 -7.13 1.74 8.87
N ILE A 170 -7.18 2.65 7.90
CA ILE A 170 -6.38 2.58 6.67
C ILE A 170 -4.97 3.09 6.98
N SER A 171 -3.96 2.28 6.68
CA SER A 171 -2.56 2.64 6.98
C SER A 171 -2.02 3.77 6.11
N HIS A 172 -2.42 3.81 4.84
CA HIS A 172 -1.95 4.77 3.85
C HIS A 172 -3.11 5.61 3.31
N GLU A 173 -3.14 6.89 3.68
CA GLU A 173 -4.17 7.82 3.18
C GLU A 173 -4.20 7.89 1.64
N SER A 174 -3.05 7.73 1.00
CA SER A 174 -2.93 7.68 -0.45
C SER A 174 -3.78 6.56 -1.09
N LEU A 175 -4.09 5.47 -0.35
CA LEU A 175 -4.95 4.40 -0.86
C LEU A 175 -6.34 4.92 -1.24
N MET A 176 -6.90 5.83 -0.44
CA MET A 176 -8.21 6.43 -0.71
C MET A 176 -8.25 7.27 -1.98
N ARG A 177 -7.08 7.76 -2.44
CA ARG A 177 -6.95 8.60 -3.63
C ARG A 177 -6.61 7.79 -4.88
N CYS A 178 -5.90 6.68 -4.70
CA CYS A 178 -5.33 5.91 -5.80
C CYS A 178 -6.20 4.69 -6.17
N TRP A 179 -6.88 4.07 -5.22
CA TRP A 179 -7.65 2.88 -5.48
C TRP A 179 -9.08 3.22 -5.94
N SER A 180 -9.38 2.91 -7.21
CA SER A 180 -10.62 3.31 -7.88
C SER A 180 -11.92 2.72 -7.28
N ARG A 181 -11.81 1.75 -6.36
CA ARG A 181 -12.97 1.18 -5.65
C ARG A 181 -13.41 2.01 -4.46
N LEU A 182 -12.61 2.98 -4.02
CA LEU A 182 -12.90 3.92 -2.94
C LEU A 182 -13.28 5.29 -3.49
#